data_42ce769666f8a77020ee1d170a5da1f4
#
_entry.id   42ce769666f8a77020ee1d170a5da1f4
#
_cell.length_a   1.000
_cell.length_b   1.000
_cell.length_c   1.000
_cell.angle_alpha   90.00
_cell.angle_beta   90.00
_cell.angle_gamma   90.00
#
_symmetry.space_group_name_H-M   'P 1'
#
loop_
_entity.id
_entity.type
_entity.pdbx_description
1 polymer ?
#
loop_
_entity_poly.entity_id
_entity_poly.type
_entity_poly.pdbx_seq_one_letter_code
_entity_poly.pdbx_strand_id
1 'polypeptide(L)'
;GNKQFSLSETVDNICSVLVGGNAVILLLEEEGSILTSILAEVFHTSDLPGGVVNILCGDPKSLSDVIAEHMEVQGLSFQNADEELYFDMRSKSVENMKRVVGHHPESQKNLENILSFVEQKTVWHPIGV
;
A
#
# COMPACT_ATOMS: atom_id res chain seq x y z
N GLY A 1 -2.72 18.36 14.64
CA GLY A 1 -2.46 19.04 13.36
C GLY A 1 -3.15 18.25 12.26
N ASN A 2 -3.96 18.90 11.44
CA ASN A 2 -4.56 18.29 10.26
C ASN A 2 -3.42 17.75 9.38
N LYS A 3 -3.28 16.45 9.33
CA LYS A 3 -2.41 15.79 8.36
C LYS A 3 -3.10 15.96 7.00
N GLN A 4 -2.53 16.83 6.18
CA GLN A 4 -3.11 17.15 4.89
C GLN A 4 -2.95 15.95 3.97
N PHE A 5 -4.06 15.41 3.48
CA PHE A 5 -4.05 14.36 2.47
C PHE A 5 -3.38 14.88 1.19
N SER A 6 -2.36 14.18 0.72
CA SER A 6 -1.67 14.52 -0.52
C SER A 6 -2.05 13.53 -1.62
N LEU A 7 -2.82 14.00 -2.59
CA LEU A 7 -3.19 13.20 -3.76
C LEU A 7 -1.94 12.70 -4.52
N SER A 8 -0.95 13.57 -4.70
CA SER A 8 0.29 13.21 -5.39
C SER A 8 1.00 12.05 -4.70
N GLU A 9 1.14 12.10 -3.38
CA GLU A 9 1.78 11.04 -2.61
C GLU A 9 1.00 9.73 -2.67
N THR A 10 -0.33 9.80 -2.65
CA THR A 10 -1.17 8.62 -2.76
C THR A 10 -1.01 7.96 -4.13
N VAL A 11 -1.01 8.74 -5.20
CA VAL A 11 -0.82 8.23 -6.56
C VAL A 11 0.59 7.65 -6.72
N ASP A 12 1.63 8.33 -6.22
CA ASP A 12 3.01 7.85 -6.27
C ASP A 12 3.17 6.49 -5.57
N ASN A 13 2.50 6.30 -4.42
CA ASN A 13 2.52 5.03 -3.71
C ASN A 13 1.78 3.92 -4.46
N ILE A 14 0.58 4.21 -4.96
CA ILE A 14 -0.17 3.24 -5.77
C ILE A 14 0.69 2.81 -6.97
N CYS A 15 1.26 3.77 -7.70
CA CYS A 15 2.10 3.48 -8.85
C CYS A 15 3.34 2.65 -8.49
N SER A 16 3.98 2.93 -7.36
CA SER A 16 5.16 2.18 -6.91
C SER A 16 4.83 0.70 -6.64
N VAL A 17 3.68 0.43 -6.05
CA VAL A 17 3.20 -0.93 -5.78
C VAL A 17 2.83 -1.64 -7.08
N LEU A 18 2.10 -0.95 -7.98
CA LEU A 18 1.64 -1.52 -9.25
C LEU A 18 2.79 -1.87 -10.19
N VAL A 19 3.83 -1.06 -10.26
CA VAL A 19 5.04 -1.33 -11.07
C VAL A 19 5.72 -2.62 -10.63
N GLY A 20 5.64 -2.96 -9.35
CA GLY A 20 6.11 -4.24 -8.81
C GLY A 20 5.24 -5.46 -9.19
N GLY A 21 4.13 -5.26 -9.91
CA GLY A 21 3.21 -6.34 -10.30
C GLY A 21 2.24 -6.75 -9.19
N ASN A 22 2.01 -5.90 -8.21
CA ASN A 22 1.13 -6.17 -7.08
C ASN A 22 -0.28 -5.59 -7.30
N ALA A 23 -1.27 -6.14 -6.61
CA ALA A 23 -2.57 -5.52 -6.43
C ALA A 23 -2.57 -4.62 -5.18
N VAL A 24 -3.42 -3.60 -5.18
CA VAL A 24 -3.49 -2.59 -4.13
C VAL A 24 -4.88 -2.56 -3.51
N ILE A 25 -4.91 -2.51 -2.18
CA ILE A 25 -6.09 -2.11 -1.41
C ILE A 25 -5.75 -0.76 -0.77
N LEU A 26 -6.42 0.29 -1.22
CA LEU A 26 -6.27 1.63 -0.68
C LEU A 26 -7.34 1.88 0.38
N LEU A 27 -6.92 2.23 1.59
CA LEU A 27 -7.82 2.67 2.65
C LEU A 27 -7.84 4.18 2.73
N LEU A 28 -9.01 4.77 2.64
CA LEU A 28 -9.22 6.21 2.79
C LEU A 28 -10.22 6.47 3.93
N GLU A 29 -9.97 7.53 4.68
CA GLU A 29 -10.93 8.06 5.64
C GLU A 29 -12.18 8.58 4.93
N GLU A 30 -13.30 8.67 5.64
CA GLU A 30 -14.57 9.16 5.07
C GLU A 30 -14.46 10.54 4.43
N GLU A 31 -13.59 11.40 4.95
CA GLU A 31 -13.29 12.72 4.40
C GLU A 31 -12.69 12.66 2.98
N GLY A 32 -12.06 11.53 2.64
CA GLY A 32 -11.54 11.24 1.32
C GLY A 32 -12.55 10.69 0.29
N SER A 33 -13.83 10.58 0.65
CA SER A 33 -14.84 9.93 -0.19
C SER A 33 -15.05 10.57 -1.58
N ILE A 34 -14.91 11.88 -1.71
CA ILE A 34 -14.98 12.59 -3.00
C ILE A 34 -13.80 12.15 -3.88
N LEU A 35 -12.61 12.06 -3.31
CA LEU A 35 -11.42 11.64 -4.01
C LEU A 35 -11.51 10.18 -4.46
N THR A 36 -12.13 9.33 -3.64
CA THR A 36 -12.42 7.94 -3.99
C THR A 36 -13.19 7.83 -5.29
N SER A 37 -14.25 8.62 -5.45
CA SER A 37 -15.06 8.61 -6.67
C SER A 37 -14.26 9.02 -7.90
N ILE A 38 -13.42 10.04 -7.77
CA ILE A 38 -12.56 10.53 -8.86
C ILE A 38 -11.52 9.47 -9.23
N LEU A 39 -10.83 8.91 -8.24
CA LEU A 39 -9.83 7.87 -8.49
C LEU A 39 -10.45 6.60 -9.08
N ALA A 40 -11.62 6.19 -8.58
CA ALA A 40 -12.34 5.05 -9.10
C ALA A 40 -12.73 5.23 -10.57
N GLU A 41 -13.18 6.43 -10.95
CA GLU A 41 -13.50 6.76 -12.35
C GLU A 41 -12.22 6.73 -13.22
N VAL A 42 -11.13 7.33 -12.77
CA VAL A 42 -9.85 7.33 -13.48
C VAL A 42 -9.36 5.89 -13.71
N PHE A 43 -9.38 5.05 -12.69
CA PHE A 43 -8.93 3.66 -12.82
C PHE A 43 -9.88 2.83 -13.69
N HIS A 44 -11.19 3.05 -13.58
CA HIS A 44 -12.18 2.34 -14.38
C HIS A 44 -12.09 2.68 -15.88
N THR A 45 -11.74 3.92 -16.22
CA THR A 45 -11.59 4.39 -17.61
C THR A 45 -10.19 4.20 -18.19
N SER A 46 -9.23 3.76 -17.35
CA SER A 46 -7.87 3.42 -17.79
C SER A 46 -7.77 1.99 -18.29
N ASP A 47 -6.63 1.63 -18.86
CA ASP A 47 -6.30 0.26 -19.26
C ASP A 47 -5.93 -0.68 -18.11
N LEU A 48 -6.10 -0.23 -16.85
CA LEU A 48 -5.86 -1.05 -15.67
C LEU A 48 -6.88 -2.19 -15.58
N PRO A 49 -6.44 -3.45 -15.43
CA PRO A 49 -7.35 -4.56 -15.25
C PRO A 49 -8.20 -4.40 -13.98
N GLY A 50 -9.47 -4.79 -14.06
CA GLY A 50 -10.37 -4.76 -12.91
C GLY A 50 -9.83 -5.56 -11.72
N GLY A 51 -9.95 -5.02 -10.51
CA GLY A 51 -9.51 -5.66 -9.27
C GLY A 51 -8.03 -5.44 -8.91
N VAL A 52 -7.25 -4.78 -9.76
CA VAL A 52 -5.84 -4.46 -9.46
C VAL A 52 -5.74 -3.33 -8.43
N VAL A 53 -6.65 -2.36 -8.48
CA VAL A 53 -6.79 -1.32 -7.46
C VAL A 53 -8.18 -1.38 -6.87
N ASN A 54 -8.26 -1.56 -5.55
CA ASN A 54 -9.49 -1.60 -4.78
C ASN A 54 -9.45 -0.47 -3.75
N ILE A 55 -10.50 0.33 -3.67
CA ILE A 55 -10.56 1.46 -2.76
C ILE A 55 -11.65 1.20 -1.72
N LEU A 56 -11.27 1.27 -0.46
CA LEU A 56 -12.17 1.13 0.68
C LEU A 56 -12.19 2.45 1.45
N CYS A 57 -13.40 2.94 1.76
CA CYS A 57 -13.59 4.11 2.60
C CYS A 57 -14.21 3.68 3.93
N GLY A 58 -13.69 4.19 5.02
CA GLY A 58 -14.21 3.92 6.34
C GLY A 58 -13.25 4.34 7.45
N ASP A 59 -13.57 3.93 8.66
CA ASP A 59 -12.68 4.16 9.80
C ASP A 59 -11.38 3.36 9.65
N PRO A 60 -10.22 4.04 9.52
CA PRO A 60 -8.94 3.36 9.29
C PRO A 60 -8.60 2.37 10.39
N LYS A 61 -8.97 2.64 11.63
CA LYS A 61 -8.64 1.79 12.76
C LYS A 61 -9.35 0.44 12.67
N SER A 62 -10.64 0.46 12.37
CA SER A 62 -11.44 -0.78 12.25
C SER A 62 -11.04 -1.62 11.04
N LEU A 63 -10.76 -0.96 9.91
CA LEU A 63 -10.38 -1.64 8.67
C LEU A 63 -8.95 -2.18 8.72
N SER A 64 -8.04 -1.45 9.35
CA SER A 64 -6.64 -1.84 9.42
C SER A 64 -6.44 -3.09 10.27
N ASP A 65 -7.19 -3.29 11.34
CA ASP A 65 -7.13 -4.51 12.14
C ASP A 65 -7.40 -5.76 11.29
N VAL A 66 -8.49 -5.72 10.53
CA VAL A 66 -8.85 -6.83 9.62
C VAL A 66 -7.76 -7.09 8.59
N ILE A 67 -7.19 -6.04 8.01
CA ILE A 67 -6.15 -6.16 6.97
C ILE A 67 -4.82 -6.64 7.56
N ALA A 68 -4.47 -6.22 8.79
CA ALA A 68 -3.26 -6.70 9.44
C ALA A 68 -3.28 -8.20 9.69
N GLU A 69 -4.44 -8.75 10.01
CA GLU A 69 -4.61 -10.18 10.28
C GLU A 69 -4.87 -11.01 9.02
N HIS A 70 -5.26 -10.38 7.89
CA HIS A 70 -5.65 -11.10 6.68
C HIS A 70 -4.44 -11.73 5.99
N MET A 71 -4.42 -13.04 5.85
CA MET A 71 -3.27 -13.80 5.34
C MET A 71 -2.90 -13.49 3.89
N GLU A 72 -3.86 -13.10 3.05
CA GLU A 72 -3.62 -12.77 1.63
C GLU A 72 -3.01 -11.38 1.43
N VAL A 73 -2.99 -10.54 2.46
CA VAL A 73 -2.32 -9.24 2.42
C VAL A 73 -0.86 -9.42 2.81
N GLN A 74 0.05 -9.21 1.87
CA GLN A 74 1.48 -9.49 2.03
C GLN A 74 2.29 -8.28 2.50
N GLY A 75 1.79 -7.08 2.29
CA GLY A 75 2.48 -5.86 2.67
C GLY A 75 1.53 -4.72 3.03
N LEU A 76 1.99 -3.87 3.93
CA LEU A 76 1.28 -2.68 4.40
C LEU A 76 2.15 -1.45 4.19
N SER A 77 1.54 -0.39 3.68
CA SER A 77 2.17 0.90 3.49
C SER A 77 1.36 1.99 4.17
N PHE A 78 2.01 2.80 4.96
CA PHE A 78 1.37 3.86 5.73
C PHE A 78 1.83 5.23 5.25
N GLN A 79 0.87 6.07 4.83
CA GLN A 79 1.10 7.49 4.61
C GLN A 79 0.60 8.27 5.80
N ASN A 80 1.45 9.12 6.37
CA ASN A 80 1.05 10.05 7.43
C ASN A 80 0.28 9.38 8.58
N ALA A 81 0.48 8.08 8.81
CA ALA A 81 -0.16 7.36 9.90
C ALA A 81 0.24 7.97 11.23
N ASP A 82 -0.66 7.90 12.18
CA ASP A 82 -0.33 8.13 13.58
C ASP A 82 0.68 7.07 14.03
N GLU A 83 1.68 7.46 14.82
CA GLU A 83 2.70 6.53 15.32
C GLU A 83 2.07 5.34 16.08
N GLU A 84 1.01 5.60 16.84
CA GLU A 84 0.30 4.57 17.59
C GLU A 84 -0.29 3.52 16.65
N LEU A 85 -1.00 3.95 15.59
CA LEU A 85 -1.57 3.06 14.59
C LEU A 85 -0.48 2.28 13.85
N TYR A 86 0.62 2.93 13.49
CA TYR A 86 1.75 2.29 12.81
C TYR A 86 2.36 1.16 13.65
N PHE A 87 2.63 1.41 14.94
CA PHE A 87 3.19 0.40 15.83
C PHE A 87 2.22 -0.75 16.13
N ASP A 88 0.93 -0.46 16.29
CA ASP A 88 -0.10 -1.47 16.50
C ASP A 88 -0.20 -2.41 15.29
N MET A 89 -0.30 -1.85 14.10
CA MET A 89 -0.36 -2.61 12.85
C MET A 89 0.91 -3.43 12.60
N ARG A 90 2.06 -2.86 12.90
CA ARG A 90 3.32 -3.57 12.80
C ARG A 90 3.36 -4.77 13.74
N SER A 91 2.89 -4.61 14.97
CA SER A 91 2.81 -5.70 15.95
C SER A 91 1.90 -6.83 15.49
N LYS A 92 0.69 -6.50 15.03
CA LYS A 92 -0.28 -7.48 14.49
C LYS A 92 0.19 -8.19 13.22
N SER A 93 0.99 -7.52 12.43
CA SER A 93 1.53 -8.06 11.16
C SER A 93 2.67 -9.07 11.36
N VAL A 94 3.24 -9.16 12.55
CA VAL A 94 4.37 -10.09 12.84
C VAL A 94 3.96 -11.54 12.67
N GLU A 95 2.76 -11.92 13.10
CA GLU A 95 2.29 -13.32 13.03
C GLU A 95 2.21 -13.83 11.58
N ASN A 96 1.89 -12.95 10.64
CA ASN A 96 1.77 -13.26 9.22
C ASN A 96 3.00 -12.86 8.40
N MET A 97 4.08 -12.43 9.06
CA MET A 97 5.35 -12.00 8.42
C MET A 97 5.15 -10.95 7.32
N LYS A 98 4.17 -10.05 7.48
CA LYS A 98 3.90 -9.01 6.49
C LYS A 98 5.03 -7.99 6.45
N ARG A 99 5.27 -7.47 5.27
CA ARG A 99 6.17 -6.35 5.10
C ARG A 99 5.45 -5.05 5.45
N VAL A 100 5.95 -4.33 6.44
CA VAL A 100 5.38 -3.05 6.91
C VAL A 100 6.33 -1.93 6.55
N VAL A 101 5.89 -1.02 5.70
CA VAL A 101 6.66 0.13 5.21
C VAL A 101 6.04 1.41 5.72
N GLY A 102 6.78 2.17 6.51
CA GLY A 102 6.42 3.53 6.92
C GLY A 102 6.99 4.52 5.91
N HIS A 103 6.17 5.41 5.40
CA HIS A 103 6.64 6.46 4.52
C HIS A 103 6.99 7.73 5.30
N HIS A 104 8.25 8.13 5.22
CA HIS A 104 8.67 9.47 5.58
C HIS A 104 8.58 10.39 4.34
N PRO A 105 8.09 11.63 4.49
CA PRO A 105 7.87 12.55 3.36
C PRO A 105 9.10 12.82 2.49
N GLU A 106 10.29 12.64 3.02
CA GLU A 106 11.54 12.92 2.31
C GLU A 106 12.10 11.75 1.49
N SER A 107 11.59 10.52 1.67
CA SER A 107 12.15 9.32 1.02
C SER A 107 11.42 8.89 -0.26
N GLN A 108 10.43 9.64 -0.72
CA GLN A 108 9.31 9.11 -1.50
C GLN A 108 9.50 9.00 -3.02
N LYS A 109 10.64 9.28 -3.59
CA LYS A 109 10.77 9.28 -5.07
C LYS A 109 11.81 8.32 -5.61
N ASN A 110 12.17 7.30 -4.87
CA ASN A 110 13.28 6.44 -5.21
C ASN A 110 12.84 5.03 -5.57
N LEU A 111 13.68 4.35 -6.34
CA LEU A 111 13.61 2.92 -6.63
C LEU A 111 13.36 2.06 -5.37
N GLU A 112 13.79 2.51 -4.21
CA GLU A 112 13.57 1.85 -2.92
C GLU A 112 12.09 1.63 -2.61
N ASN A 113 11.20 2.55 -2.98
CA ASN A 113 9.76 2.38 -2.77
C ASN A 113 9.20 1.24 -3.60
N ILE A 114 9.64 1.11 -4.84
CA ILE A 114 9.26 -0.01 -5.71
C ILE A 114 9.81 -1.32 -5.16
N LEU A 115 11.09 -1.34 -4.78
CA LEU A 115 11.75 -2.51 -4.23
C LEU A 115 11.16 -2.97 -2.90
N SER A 116 10.56 -2.06 -2.15
CA SER A 116 9.87 -2.39 -0.89
C SER A 116 8.71 -3.37 -1.07
N PHE A 117 8.13 -3.44 -2.26
CA PHE A 117 6.99 -4.30 -2.59
C PHE A 117 7.34 -5.43 -3.58
N VAL A 118 8.62 -5.66 -3.84
CA VAL A 118 9.10 -6.71 -4.74
C VAL A 118 9.89 -7.76 -3.96
N GLU A 119 9.66 -9.04 -4.24
CA GLU A 119 10.51 -10.11 -3.75
C GLU A 119 11.69 -10.34 -4.70
N GLN A 120 12.90 -10.33 -4.15
CA GLN A 120 14.10 -10.71 -4.89
C GLN A 120 14.37 -12.20 -4.66
N LYS A 121 14.35 -12.97 -5.74
CA LYS A 121 14.70 -14.39 -5.71
C LYS A 121 16.03 -14.61 -6.41
N THR A 122 16.96 -15.26 -5.71
CA THR A 122 18.23 -15.71 -6.31
C THR A 122 18.06 -17.14 -6.80
N VAL A 123 18.26 -17.36 -8.10
CA VAL A 123 18.20 -18.69 -8.70
C VAL A 123 19.60 -19.10 -9.11
N TRP A 124 20.06 -20.24 -8.60
CA TRP A 124 21.31 -20.86 -9.01
C TRP A 124 21.05 -21.85 -10.15
N HIS A 125 21.62 -21.57 -11.31
CA HIS A 125 21.67 -22.52 -12.41
C HIS A 125 23.07 -23.14 -12.46
N PRO A 126 23.30 -24.38 -11.99
CA PRO A 126 24.55 -25.03 -12.21
C PRO A 126 24.69 -25.30 -13.72
N ILE A 127 25.67 -24.65 -14.33
CA ILE A 127 26.10 -24.99 -15.70
C ILE A 127 26.96 -26.23 -15.57
N GLY A 128 26.38 -27.38 -15.88
CA GLY A 128 27.13 -28.62 -15.96
C GLY A 128 28.19 -28.50 -17.08
N VAL A 129 29.39 -28.79 -16.76
CA VAL A 129 30.52 -28.93 -17.72
C VAL A 129 30.47 -30.31 -18.31
#